data_01e5724d88706d2b6738c7553c0d4010
#
_entry.id   01e5724d88706d2b6738c7553c0d4010
#
_cell.length_a   1.000
_cell.length_b   1.000
_cell.length_c   1.000
_cell.angle_alpha   90.00
_cell.angle_beta   90.00
_cell.angle_gamma   90.00
#
_symmetry.space_group_name_H-M   'P 1'
#
loop_
_entity.id
_entity.type
_entity.pdbx_description
1 polymer ?
#
loop_
_entity_poly.entity_id
_entity_poly.type
_entity_poly.pdbx_seq_one_letter_code
_entity_poly.pdbx_strand_id
1 'polypeptide(L)'
;MASRLAALAFGVVTVTASAARAQSPPPRVELTGAVLITGGVDFGTQKATLTGNDPGDPDFTLFSTTTTLGTGVAPEARVGVGLTRTLAVEAAFSWTRQTLDARITGDAENAPATTATQPLSTISIGGDALLRLTSVGFAAGRGVPFVLAGGGYFRQTDDHQLELASGVYFEAGGGARYVVAERGKGFPRQLAIRGDGRVVMRSNAFDPTGASGSHATWAVSAGVGVGF
;
A
#
# COMPACT_ATOMS: atom_id res chain seq x y z
N MET A 1 -17.24 15.29 -19.53
CA MET A 1 -15.92 14.73 -19.80
C MET A 1 -14.88 15.75 -19.39
N ALA A 2 -14.29 15.65 -18.23
CA ALA A 2 -13.12 16.43 -17.85
C ALA A 2 -12.35 15.59 -16.81
N SER A 3 -11.30 14.95 -17.30
CA SER A 3 -10.33 14.18 -16.50
C SER A 3 -9.58 15.16 -15.61
N ARG A 4 -9.79 15.12 -14.31
CA ARG A 4 -8.97 15.84 -13.33
C ARG A 4 -7.78 14.96 -12.97
N LEU A 5 -6.66 15.18 -13.66
CA LEU A 5 -5.35 14.73 -13.22
C LEU A 5 -5.02 15.45 -11.90
N ALA A 6 -5.05 14.72 -10.81
CA ALA A 6 -4.49 15.17 -9.54
C ALA A 6 -2.96 15.09 -9.66
N ALA A 7 -2.31 16.23 -9.86
CA ALA A 7 -0.86 16.37 -9.80
C ALA A 7 -0.42 16.21 -8.35
N LEU A 8 0.17 15.06 -8.02
CA LEU A 8 0.91 14.87 -6.77
C LEU A 8 2.21 15.67 -6.88
N ALA A 9 2.27 16.81 -6.21
CA ALA A 9 3.51 17.59 -6.06
C ALA A 9 4.43 16.84 -5.09
N PHE A 10 5.43 16.15 -5.62
CA PHE A 10 6.58 15.66 -4.85
C PHE A 10 7.43 16.88 -4.46
N GLY A 11 7.33 17.30 -3.21
CA GLY A 11 8.23 18.28 -2.62
C GLY A 11 9.64 17.69 -2.54
N VAL A 12 10.55 18.17 -3.38
CA VAL A 12 11.98 17.89 -3.27
C VAL A 12 12.52 18.64 -2.05
N VAL A 13 12.73 17.93 -0.96
CA VAL A 13 13.48 18.46 0.19
C VAL A 13 14.97 18.43 -0.16
N THR A 14 15.52 19.57 -0.49
CA THR A 14 16.97 19.76 -0.63
C THR A 14 17.62 19.72 0.75
N VAL A 15 18.21 18.58 1.10
CA VAL A 15 19.03 18.41 2.30
C VAL A 15 20.47 18.76 1.95
N THR A 16 20.97 19.85 2.52
CA THR A 16 22.41 20.23 2.44
C THR A 16 23.25 19.18 3.15
N ALA A 17 24.20 18.59 2.43
CA ALA A 17 25.12 17.58 2.93
C ALA A 17 26.04 18.20 4.01
N SER A 18 25.82 17.85 5.27
CA SER A 18 26.74 18.12 6.37
C SER A 18 27.68 16.92 6.59
N ALA A 19 28.94 17.22 6.82
CA ALA A 19 30.11 16.36 6.97
C ALA A 19 29.85 14.93 7.47
N ALA A 20 30.39 13.96 6.74
CA ALA A 20 30.40 12.54 7.04
C ALA A 20 31.01 12.25 8.43
N ARG A 21 30.17 12.10 9.45
CA ARG A 21 30.56 11.39 10.67
C ARG A 21 30.37 9.90 10.40
N ALA A 22 31.26 9.08 10.96
CA ALA A 22 31.24 7.64 10.82
C ALA A 22 29.85 7.10 11.16
N GLN A 23 29.13 6.66 10.14
CA GLN A 23 27.83 6.01 10.30
C GLN A 23 28.05 4.65 10.94
N SER A 24 27.25 4.33 11.95
CA SER A 24 27.24 2.98 12.48
C SER A 24 26.91 1.97 11.39
N PRO A 25 27.62 0.84 11.34
CA PRO A 25 27.31 -0.18 10.34
C PRO A 25 25.86 -0.64 10.53
N PRO A 26 25.08 -0.77 9.45
CA PRO A 26 23.71 -1.25 9.56
C PRO A 26 23.69 -2.67 10.13
N PRO A 27 22.63 -3.04 10.89
CA PRO A 27 22.51 -4.38 11.44
C PRO A 27 22.47 -5.41 10.29
N ARG A 28 23.00 -6.60 10.56
CA ARG A 28 22.93 -7.71 9.60
C ARG A 28 21.52 -8.24 9.45
N VAL A 29 20.78 -8.28 10.56
CA VAL A 29 19.35 -8.68 10.58
C VAL A 29 18.57 -7.60 11.31
N GLU A 30 17.40 -7.26 10.77
CA GLU A 30 16.48 -6.29 11.38
C GLU A 30 15.06 -6.87 11.38
N LEU A 31 14.40 -6.81 12.53
CA LEU A 31 12.98 -7.11 12.64
C LEU A 31 12.23 -5.80 12.83
N THR A 32 11.22 -5.56 12.01
CA THR A 32 10.39 -4.34 12.08
C THR A 32 8.93 -4.71 12.27
N GLY A 33 8.30 -4.10 13.29
CA GLY A 33 6.85 -4.06 13.44
C GLY A 33 6.34 -2.68 13.09
N ALA A 34 5.31 -2.60 12.26
CA ALA A 34 4.79 -1.32 11.75
C ALA A 34 3.26 -1.33 11.68
N VAL A 35 2.71 -0.13 11.59
CA VAL A 35 1.33 0.11 11.15
C VAL A 35 1.39 0.58 9.70
N LEU A 36 0.64 -0.08 8.85
CA LEU A 36 0.48 0.22 7.44
C LEU A 36 -0.90 0.83 7.21
N ILE A 37 -0.95 1.92 6.45
CA ILE A 37 -2.18 2.54 5.95
C ILE A 37 -2.15 2.41 4.43
N THR A 38 -3.19 1.82 3.85
CA THR A 38 -3.35 1.68 2.39
C THR A 38 -4.46 2.56 1.89
N GLY A 39 -4.27 3.18 0.74
CA GLY A 39 -5.30 3.99 0.08
C GLY A 39 -6.48 3.15 -0.39
N GLY A 40 -7.61 3.81 -0.54
CA GLY A 40 -8.79 3.25 -1.18
C GLY A 40 -8.69 3.24 -2.70
N VAL A 41 -9.65 2.58 -3.33
CA VAL A 41 -9.80 2.50 -4.80
C VAL A 41 -11.24 2.88 -5.15
N ASP A 42 -11.41 3.76 -6.14
CA ASP A 42 -12.71 4.06 -6.72
C ASP A 42 -12.86 3.26 -8.02
N PHE A 43 -13.82 2.32 -8.03
CA PHE A 43 -14.14 1.50 -9.21
C PHE A 43 -15.09 2.20 -10.18
N GLY A 44 -15.53 3.42 -9.84
CA GLY A 44 -16.43 4.22 -10.68
C GLY A 44 -17.89 3.81 -10.56
N THR A 45 -18.66 4.26 -11.54
CA THR A 45 -20.12 4.04 -11.59
C THR A 45 -20.48 3.16 -12.77
N GLN A 46 -21.21 2.10 -12.50
CA GLN A 46 -21.82 1.21 -13.50
C GLN A 46 -23.32 1.45 -13.57
N LYS A 47 -23.88 1.27 -14.77
CA LYS A 47 -25.32 1.37 -15.02
C LYS A 47 -25.87 0.00 -15.39
N ALA A 48 -26.92 -0.41 -14.71
CA ALA A 48 -27.74 -1.53 -15.15
C ALA A 48 -28.74 -1.01 -16.18
N THR A 49 -28.67 -1.50 -17.42
CA THR A 49 -29.54 -1.08 -18.52
C THR A 49 -30.35 -2.26 -19.05
N LEU A 50 -31.59 -2.01 -19.41
CA LEU A 50 -32.39 -2.91 -20.21
C LEU A 50 -32.30 -2.43 -21.68
N THR A 51 -31.91 -3.35 -22.55
CA THR A 51 -31.91 -3.09 -23.98
C THR A 51 -33.35 -3.29 -24.52
N GLY A 52 -33.83 -2.35 -25.32
CA GLY A 52 -35.13 -2.44 -25.98
C GLY A 52 -35.21 -3.68 -26.89
N ASN A 53 -36.43 -4.23 -27.03
CA ASN A 53 -36.66 -5.44 -27.84
C ASN A 53 -36.64 -5.18 -29.33
N ASP A 54 -36.82 -3.91 -29.75
CA ASP A 54 -36.82 -3.52 -31.16
C ASP A 54 -35.49 -2.82 -31.56
N PRO A 55 -35.01 -3.07 -32.80
CA PRO A 55 -33.83 -2.37 -33.32
C PRO A 55 -34.06 -0.87 -33.37
N GLY A 56 -33.40 -0.11 -32.51
CA GLY A 56 -33.50 1.36 -32.43
C GLY A 56 -34.16 1.89 -31.18
N ASP A 57 -34.69 1.03 -30.29
CA ASP A 57 -35.17 1.45 -29.00
C ASP A 57 -33.98 1.92 -28.11
N PRO A 58 -34.15 3.03 -27.40
CA PRO A 58 -33.12 3.48 -26.48
C PRO A 58 -32.99 2.54 -25.27
N ASP A 59 -31.76 2.31 -24.81
CA ASP A 59 -31.51 1.58 -23.57
C ASP A 59 -32.16 2.32 -22.38
N PHE A 60 -32.84 1.57 -21.55
CA PHE A 60 -33.47 2.06 -20.34
C PHE A 60 -32.59 1.76 -19.11
N THR A 61 -32.12 2.80 -18.42
CA THR A 61 -31.29 2.63 -17.20
C THR A 61 -32.20 2.29 -16.03
N LEU A 62 -32.00 1.11 -15.42
CA LEU A 62 -32.70 0.65 -14.23
C LEU A 62 -32.18 1.34 -12.96
N PHE A 63 -30.87 1.30 -12.78
CA PHE A 63 -30.17 1.95 -11.66
C PHE A 63 -28.70 2.14 -11.97
N SER A 64 -28.03 2.91 -11.13
CA SER A 64 -26.57 3.13 -11.18
C SER A 64 -25.94 2.67 -9.88
N THR A 65 -24.83 1.94 -9.96
CA THR A 65 -24.05 1.48 -8.81
C THR A 65 -22.69 2.12 -8.82
N THR A 66 -22.33 2.84 -7.76
CA THR A 66 -20.98 3.36 -7.52
C THR A 66 -20.32 2.51 -6.47
N THR A 67 -19.15 1.95 -6.78
CA THR A 67 -18.41 1.07 -5.89
C THR A 67 -17.08 1.68 -5.50
N THR A 68 -16.80 1.73 -4.19
CA THR A 68 -15.55 2.26 -3.66
C THR A 68 -14.98 1.31 -2.59
N LEU A 69 -13.67 1.11 -2.63
CA LEU A 69 -12.92 0.44 -1.56
C LEU A 69 -12.32 1.52 -0.67
N GLY A 70 -12.65 1.49 0.61
CA GLY A 70 -12.16 2.46 1.60
C GLY A 70 -10.67 2.30 1.92
N THR A 71 -10.13 3.27 2.66
CA THR A 71 -8.77 3.20 3.22
C THR A 71 -8.67 2.06 4.23
N GLY A 72 -7.56 1.31 4.20
CA GLY A 72 -7.29 0.20 5.11
C GLY A 72 -6.19 0.52 6.10
N VAL A 73 -6.27 -0.10 7.29
CA VAL A 73 -5.20 -0.09 8.28
C VAL A 73 -4.79 -1.53 8.57
N ALA A 74 -3.48 -1.77 8.68
CA ALA A 74 -2.91 -3.10 8.85
C ALA A 74 -1.75 -3.13 9.85
N PRO A 75 -1.59 -4.16 10.66
CA PRO A 75 -0.29 -4.53 11.18
C PRO A 75 0.60 -5.02 10.04
N GLU A 76 1.86 -4.62 10.07
CA GLU A 76 2.90 -5.05 9.15
C GLU A 76 4.11 -5.56 9.93
N ALA A 77 4.65 -6.71 9.52
CA ALA A 77 5.88 -7.27 10.05
C ALA A 77 6.89 -7.43 8.91
N ARG A 78 8.16 -7.07 9.17
CA ARG A 78 9.24 -7.17 8.20
C ARG A 78 10.46 -7.82 8.83
N VAL A 79 11.14 -8.65 8.05
CA VAL A 79 12.44 -9.25 8.40
C VAL A 79 13.43 -8.86 7.31
N GLY A 80 14.42 -8.06 7.67
CA GLY A 80 15.43 -7.55 6.76
C GLY A 80 16.79 -8.20 6.98
N VAL A 81 17.52 -8.45 5.89
CA VAL A 81 18.92 -8.91 5.90
C VAL A 81 19.77 -7.94 5.11
N GLY A 82 20.74 -7.33 5.79
CA GLY A 82 21.73 -6.46 5.16
C GLY A 82 22.76 -7.28 4.38
N LEU A 83 22.80 -7.12 3.05
CA LEU A 83 23.76 -7.77 2.17
C LEU A 83 25.06 -6.96 2.10
N THR A 84 24.92 -5.65 2.02
CA THR A 84 26.03 -4.69 2.04
C THR A 84 25.66 -3.50 2.95
N ARG A 85 26.54 -2.49 3.02
CA ARG A 85 26.21 -1.24 3.73
C ARG A 85 25.04 -0.48 3.11
N THR A 86 24.86 -0.62 1.79
CA THR A 86 23.85 0.09 1.01
C THR A 86 22.68 -0.79 0.59
N LEU A 87 22.86 -2.10 0.44
CA LEU A 87 21.85 -3.03 -0.06
C LEU A 87 21.35 -3.94 1.07
N ALA A 88 20.04 -4.10 1.15
CA ALA A 88 19.37 -5.08 1.98
C ALA A 88 18.23 -5.76 1.19
N VAL A 89 17.80 -6.91 1.66
CA VAL A 89 16.57 -7.58 1.24
C VAL A 89 15.67 -7.75 2.45
N GLU A 90 14.37 -7.65 2.22
CA GLU A 90 13.38 -7.75 3.28
C GLU A 90 12.26 -8.70 2.86
N ALA A 91 11.77 -9.52 3.77
CA ALA A 91 10.49 -10.18 3.67
C ALA A 91 9.45 -9.36 4.43
N ALA A 92 8.26 -9.22 3.88
CA ALA A 92 7.17 -8.45 4.45
C ALA A 92 5.90 -9.30 4.54
N PHE A 93 5.15 -9.11 5.63
CA PHE A 93 3.82 -9.67 5.85
C PHE A 93 2.90 -8.54 6.31
N SER A 94 1.69 -8.45 5.76
CA SER A 94 0.66 -7.54 6.25
C SER A 94 -0.73 -8.17 6.19
N TRP A 95 -1.61 -7.71 7.08
CA TRP A 95 -3.01 -8.09 7.12
C TRP A 95 -3.88 -6.84 7.20
N THR A 96 -4.43 -6.44 6.06
CA THR A 96 -5.22 -5.22 5.90
C THR A 96 -6.71 -5.53 5.99
N ARG A 97 -7.46 -4.67 6.67
CA ARG A 97 -8.91 -4.64 6.64
C ARG A 97 -9.38 -3.35 5.99
N GLN A 98 -10.30 -3.48 5.03
CA GLN A 98 -10.91 -2.39 4.28
C GLN A 98 -12.41 -2.61 4.20
N THR A 99 -13.14 -1.58 3.81
CA THR A 99 -14.59 -1.65 3.61
C THR A 99 -14.89 -1.38 2.15
N LEU A 100 -15.66 -2.27 1.54
CA LEU A 100 -16.21 -2.11 0.20
C LEU A 100 -17.62 -1.53 0.32
N ASP A 101 -17.83 -0.36 -0.25
CA ASP A 101 -19.13 0.31 -0.27
C ASP A 101 -19.67 0.31 -1.69
N ALA A 102 -20.86 -0.26 -1.87
CA ALA A 102 -21.61 -0.24 -3.11
C ALA A 102 -22.89 0.61 -2.93
N ARG A 103 -22.93 1.76 -3.55
CA ARG A 103 -24.06 2.69 -3.49
C ARG A 103 -24.91 2.58 -4.74
N ILE A 104 -26.17 2.24 -4.57
CA ILE A 104 -27.18 2.16 -5.64
C ILE A 104 -27.98 3.46 -5.66
N THR A 105 -28.09 4.08 -6.82
CA THR A 105 -28.81 5.34 -7.02
C THR A 105 -29.56 5.33 -8.36
N GLY A 106 -30.51 6.25 -8.52
CA GLY A 106 -31.22 6.46 -9.80
C GLY A 106 -32.08 5.28 -10.21
N ASP A 107 -32.70 4.63 -9.22
CA ASP A 107 -33.69 3.57 -9.47
C ASP A 107 -34.85 4.10 -10.30
N ALA A 108 -35.22 3.38 -11.36
CA ALA A 108 -36.31 3.70 -12.25
C ALA A 108 -37.68 3.78 -11.54
N GLU A 109 -37.83 3.07 -10.42
CA GLU A 109 -39.05 3.09 -9.58
C GLU A 109 -38.98 4.18 -8.49
N ASN A 110 -37.98 5.09 -8.53
CA ASN A 110 -37.75 6.13 -7.54
C ASN A 110 -37.51 5.62 -6.11
N ALA A 111 -36.98 4.41 -5.95
CA ALA A 111 -36.57 3.92 -4.64
C ALA A 111 -35.43 4.80 -4.07
N PRO A 112 -35.41 5.01 -2.75
CA PRO A 112 -34.36 5.79 -2.12
C PRO A 112 -32.98 5.14 -2.31
N ALA A 113 -31.93 5.98 -2.43
CA ALA A 113 -30.57 5.50 -2.55
C ALA A 113 -30.20 4.56 -1.39
N THR A 114 -29.61 3.42 -1.70
CA THR A 114 -29.22 2.41 -0.72
C THR A 114 -27.69 2.19 -0.83
N THR A 115 -27.03 1.96 0.30
CA THR A 115 -25.61 1.59 0.34
C THR A 115 -25.49 0.23 1.01
N ALA A 116 -24.84 -0.70 0.32
CA ALA A 116 -24.41 -1.97 0.87
C ALA A 116 -22.92 -1.87 1.22
N THR A 117 -22.58 -2.28 2.44
CA THR A 117 -21.21 -2.20 2.97
C THR A 117 -20.73 -3.59 3.31
N GLN A 118 -19.56 -3.99 2.80
CA GLN A 118 -18.98 -5.30 3.05
C GLN A 118 -17.51 -5.16 3.49
N PRO A 119 -17.14 -5.75 4.64
CA PRO A 119 -15.74 -5.80 5.06
C PRO A 119 -14.93 -6.75 4.17
N LEU A 120 -13.72 -6.32 3.84
CA LEU A 120 -12.75 -7.04 3.03
C LEU A 120 -11.43 -7.18 3.78
N SER A 121 -10.92 -8.41 3.87
CA SER A 121 -9.62 -8.71 4.44
C SER A 121 -8.62 -9.04 3.34
N THR A 122 -7.42 -8.43 3.39
CA THR A 122 -6.33 -8.72 2.46
C THR A 122 -5.09 -9.16 3.23
N ILE A 123 -4.61 -10.36 2.99
CA ILE A 123 -3.31 -10.85 3.47
C ILE A 123 -2.32 -10.69 2.33
N SER A 124 -1.14 -10.13 2.64
CA SER A 124 -0.05 -9.98 1.67
C SER A 124 1.25 -10.52 2.26
N ILE A 125 2.01 -11.24 1.43
CA ILE A 125 3.35 -11.73 1.74
C ILE A 125 4.26 -11.44 0.55
N GLY A 126 5.44 -10.88 0.79
CA GLY A 126 6.34 -10.50 -0.28
C GLY A 126 7.76 -10.26 0.17
N GLY A 127 8.55 -9.74 -0.76
CA GLY A 127 9.93 -9.38 -0.53
C GLY A 127 10.34 -8.15 -1.31
N ASP A 128 11.21 -7.34 -0.70
CA ASP A 128 11.71 -6.08 -1.21
C ASP A 128 13.23 -6.07 -1.27
N ALA A 129 13.76 -5.47 -2.31
CA ALA A 129 15.13 -4.97 -2.34
C ALA A 129 15.15 -3.53 -1.84
N LEU A 130 16.04 -3.22 -0.92
CA LEU A 130 16.14 -1.92 -0.28
C LEU A 130 17.53 -1.34 -0.49
N LEU A 131 17.59 -0.15 -1.09
CA LEU A 131 18.82 0.61 -1.30
C LEU A 131 18.89 1.77 -0.31
N ARG A 132 19.82 1.70 0.63
CA ARG A 132 20.09 2.74 1.61
C ARG A 132 20.96 3.84 1.01
N LEU A 133 20.51 5.08 1.09
CA LEU A 133 21.20 6.24 0.56
C LEU A 133 22.14 6.81 1.63
N THR A 134 23.21 6.09 1.93
CA THR A 134 24.14 6.42 3.02
C THR A 134 24.91 7.73 2.80
N SER A 135 25.04 8.19 1.55
CA SER A 135 25.69 9.46 1.21
C SER A 135 24.87 10.70 1.60
N VAL A 136 23.55 10.56 1.74
CA VAL A 136 22.62 11.66 2.10
C VAL A 136 22.00 11.47 3.48
N GLY A 137 22.72 10.80 4.39
CA GLY A 137 22.30 10.63 5.78
C GLY A 137 22.13 11.98 6.50
N PHE A 138 21.20 12.04 7.45
CA PHE A 138 20.89 13.22 8.26
C PHE A 138 21.04 12.94 9.76
N ALA A 139 20.89 13.98 10.59
CA ALA A 139 21.00 13.86 12.06
C ALA A 139 22.34 13.20 12.52
N ALA A 140 23.45 13.65 11.99
CA ALA A 140 24.80 13.12 12.28
C ALA A 140 24.95 11.61 11.96
N GLY A 141 24.31 11.14 10.88
CA GLY A 141 24.40 9.76 10.42
C GLY A 141 23.40 8.80 11.10
N ARG A 142 22.56 9.28 12.01
CA ARG A 142 21.50 8.47 12.63
C ARG A 142 20.33 8.22 11.71
N GLY A 143 20.04 9.17 10.81
CA GLY A 143 18.98 9.07 9.82
C GLY A 143 19.54 8.66 8.47
N VAL A 144 18.96 7.61 7.86
CA VAL A 144 19.37 7.10 6.55
C VAL A 144 18.13 6.97 5.69
N PRO A 145 18.01 7.76 4.62
CA PRO A 145 16.98 7.58 3.62
C PRO A 145 17.21 6.28 2.84
N PHE A 146 16.13 5.73 2.29
CA PHE A 146 16.21 4.56 1.43
C PHE A 146 15.15 4.61 0.33
N VAL A 147 15.37 3.86 -0.72
CA VAL A 147 14.38 3.48 -1.71
C VAL A 147 14.18 1.98 -1.66
N LEU A 148 12.99 1.53 -2.00
CA LEU A 148 12.65 0.11 -2.04
C LEU A 148 11.86 -0.21 -3.30
N ALA A 149 12.01 -1.45 -3.75
CA ALA A 149 11.20 -2.03 -4.80
C ALA A 149 11.09 -3.54 -4.57
N GLY A 150 9.92 -4.08 -4.82
CA GLY A 150 9.67 -5.49 -4.59
C GLY A 150 8.30 -5.93 -5.06
N GLY A 151 7.84 -7.04 -4.48
CA GLY A 151 6.54 -7.59 -4.79
C GLY A 151 6.29 -8.89 -4.06
N GLY A 152 5.12 -9.44 -4.29
CA GLY A 152 4.71 -10.64 -3.61
C GLY A 152 3.35 -11.13 -4.06
N TYR A 153 2.75 -11.90 -3.20
CA TYR A 153 1.44 -12.49 -3.38
C TYR A 153 0.44 -11.89 -2.39
N PHE A 154 -0.79 -11.68 -2.82
CA PHE A 154 -1.89 -11.26 -1.95
C PHE A 154 -3.10 -12.17 -2.14
N ARG A 155 -3.91 -12.24 -1.08
CA ARG A 155 -5.19 -12.92 -1.06
C ARG A 155 -6.23 -12.04 -0.38
N GLN A 156 -7.39 -11.88 -1.04
CA GLN A 156 -8.54 -11.12 -0.53
C GLN A 156 -9.66 -12.07 -0.18
N THR A 157 -10.22 -11.89 1.00
CA THR A 157 -11.34 -12.69 1.51
C THR A 157 -12.43 -11.78 2.06
N ASP A 158 -13.67 -12.25 2.04
CA ASP A 158 -14.79 -11.64 2.74
C ASP A 158 -14.82 -12.04 4.23
N ASP A 159 -15.84 -11.62 4.96
CA ASP A 159 -16.06 -11.98 6.37
C ASP A 159 -16.30 -13.49 6.59
N HIS A 160 -16.78 -14.19 5.59
CA HIS A 160 -17.01 -15.64 5.62
C HIS A 160 -15.77 -16.43 5.19
N GLN A 161 -14.61 -15.76 5.02
CA GLN A 161 -13.34 -16.32 4.54
C GLN A 161 -13.42 -16.92 3.12
N LEU A 162 -14.44 -16.55 2.34
CA LEU A 162 -14.51 -16.90 0.94
C LEU A 162 -13.47 -16.08 0.18
N GLU A 163 -12.69 -16.75 -0.67
CA GLU A 163 -11.72 -16.10 -1.52
C GLU A 163 -12.43 -15.31 -2.62
N LEU A 164 -12.24 -13.99 -2.62
CA LEU A 164 -12.77 -13.09 -3.63
C LEU A 164 -11.77 -12.87 -4.77
N ALA A 165 -10.50 -12.76 -4.41
CA ALA A 165 -9.42 -12.57 -5.37
C ALA A 165 -8.07 -12.97 -4.79
N SER A 166 -7.16 -13.37 -5.65
CA SER A 166 -5.76 -13.59 -5.31
C SER A 166 -4.87 -13.27 -6.52
N GLY A 167 -3.64 -12.86 -6.25
CA GLY A 167 -2.74 -12.48 -7.32
C GLY A 167 -1.39 -12.02 -6.82
N VAL A 168 -0.64 -11.44 -7.75
CA VAL A 168 0.66 -10.85 -7.45
C VAL A 168 0.54 -9.34 -7.31
N TYR A 169 1.41 -8.76 -6.49
CA TYR A 169 1.57 -7.32 -6.41
C TYR A 169 3.02 -6.93 -6.62
N PHE A 170 3.21 -5.69 -7.07
CA PHE A 170 4.49 -5.02 -7.15
C PHE A 170 4.42 -3.74 -6.36
N GLU A 171 5.52 -3.39 -5.70
CA GLU A 171 5.60 -2.14 -4.97
C GLU A 171 6.93 -1.43 -5.20
N ALA A 172 6.88 -0.10 -5.18
CA ALA A 172 8.07 0.74 -5.22
C ALA A 172 7.82 1.99 -4.37
N GLY A 173 8.86 2.44 -3.69
CA GLY A 173 8.73 3.58 -2.82
C GLY A 173 10.03 4.01 -2.16
N GLY A 174 9.88 4.73 -1.07
CA GLY A 174 11.04 5.19 -0.30
C GLY A 174 10.63 5.71 1.07
N GLY A 175 11.62 5.85 1.91
CA GLY A 175 11.40 6.26 3.28
C GLY A 175 12.70 6.65 3.98
N ALA A 176 12.63 6.69 5.29
CA ALA A 176 13.78 6.94 6.13
C ALA A 176 13.75 6.03 7.37
N ARG A 177 14.95 5.64 7.79
CA ARG A 177 15.22 4.93 9.03
C ARG A 177 16.04 5.83 9.95
N TYR A 178 15.61 5.96 11.19
CA TYR A 178 16.29 6.77 12.20
C TYR A 178 16.66 5.91 13.40
N VAL A 179 17.96 5.82 13.73
CA VAL A 179 18.47 5.09 14.89
C VAL A 179 18.26 5.91 16.15
N VAL A 180 17.37 5.41 17.02
CA VAL A 180 17.03 6.02 18.31
C VAL A 180 18.07 5.67 19.38
N ALA A 181 18.42 4.38 19.44
CA ALA A 181 19.37 3.86 20.40
C ALA A 181 20.28 2.82 19.78
N GLU A 182 21.52 2.81 20.23
CA GLU A 182 22.56 1.86 19.81
C GLU A 182 23.34 1.37 21.03
N ARG A 183 23.60 0.06 21.06
CA ARG A 183 24.42 -0.58 22.10
C ARG A 183 25.59 -1.29 21.44
N GLY A 184 26.81 -1.05 21.93
CA GLY A 184 28.01 -1.69 21.39
C GLY A 184 28.10 -3.20 21.68
N LYS A 185 27.44 -3.68 22.75
CA LYS A 185 27.36 -5.09 23.15
C LYS A 185 25.97 -5.40 23.67
N GLY A 186 25.53 -6.65 23.50
CA GLY A 186 24.24 -7.13 23.99
C GLY A 186 23.16 -7.18 22.91
N PHE A 187 21.96 -7.56 23.34
CA PHE A 187 20.77 -7.71 22.51
C PHE A 187 19.67 -6.77 23.03
N PRO A 188 18.98 -6.00 22.19
CA PRO A 188 19.24 -5.72 20.78
C PRO A 188 20.41 -4.73 20.59
N ARG A 189 21.08 -4.76 19.42
CA ARG A 189 22.17 -3.83 19.12
C ARG A 189 21.68 -2.45 18.72
N GLN A 190 20.61 -2.37 17.95
CA GLN A 190 20.03 -1.12 17.48
C GLN A 190 18.52 -1.11 17.66
N LEU A 191 17.99 0.05 18.06
CA LEU A 191 16.58 0.39 18.00
C LEU A 191 16.41 1.54 17.03
N ALA A 192 15.51 1.39 16.07
CA ALA A 192 15.27 2.40 15.04
C ALA A 192 13.78 2.66 14.85
N ILE A 193 13.42 3.87 14.44
CA ILE A 193 12.12 4.21 13.90
C ILE A 193 12.25 4.21 12.38
N ARG A 194 11.26 3.69 11.70
CA ARG A 194 11.16 3.66 10.24
C ARG A 194 9.83 4.22 9.79
N GLY A 195 9.86 4.99 8.67
CA GLY A 195 8.68 5.40 7.94
C GLY A 195 8.93 5.34 6.45
N ASP A 196 7.95 4.86 5.68
CA ASP A 196 8.03 4.79 4.22
C ASP A 196 6.68 5.01 3.55
N GLY A 197 6.73 5.48 2.30
CA GLY A 197 5.59 5.59 1.39
C GLY A 197 5.85 4.80 0.12
N ARG A 198 4.82 4.11 -0.37
CA ARG A 198 4.90 3.20 -1.51
C ARG A 198 3.71 3.37 -2.45
N VAL A 199 3.94 3.10 -3.72
CA VAL A 199 2.90 2.80 -4.69
C VAL A 199 2.85 1.27 -4.83
N VAL A 200 1.66 0.71 -4.72
CA VAL A 200 1.40 -0.74 -4.80
C VAL A 200 0.50 -0.98 -5.99
N MET A 201 0.93 -1.83 -6.91
CA MET A 201 0.18 -2.27 -8.08
C MET A 201 -0.22 -3.73 -7.87
N ARG A 202 -1.51 -4.03 -7.87
CA ARG A 202 -2.04 -5.38 -7.72
C ARG A 202 -2.61 -5.87 -9.03
N SER A 203 -2.21 -7.07 -9.46
CA SER A 203 -2.77 -7.76 -10.61
C SER A 203 -3.85 -8.73 -10.15
N ASN A 204 -4.97 -8.81 -10.87
CA ASN A 204 -6.12 -9.66 -10.53
C ASN A 204 -6.74 -9.34 -9.13
N ALA A 205 -6.66 -8.08 -8.69
CA ALA A 205 -7.40 -7.65 -7.51
C ALA A 205 -8.91 -7.73 -7.79
N PHE A 206 -9.68 -7.90 -6.73
CA PHE A 206 -11.14 -7.87 -6.83
C PHE A 206 -11.60 -6.58 -7.52
N ASP A 207 -12.35 -6.76 -8.60
CA ASP A 207 -12.97 -5.69 -9.36
C ASP A 207 -14.45 -6.03 -9.55
N PRO A 208 -15.37 -5.28 -8.92
CA PRO A 208 -16.81 -5.52 -9.03
C PRO A 208 -17.34 -5.29 -10.45
N THR A 209 -16.54 -4.67 -11.34
CA THR A 209 -16.91 -4.45 -12.74
C THR A 209 -16.72 -5.70 -13.61
N GLY A 210 -16.09 -6.75 -13.06
CA GLY A 210 -15.74 -7.96 -13.79
C GLY A 210 -14.58 -7.78 -14.77
N ALA A 211 -13.96 -6.60 -14.82
CA ALA A 211 -12.76 -6.36 -15.60
C ALA A 211 -11.55 -6.90 -14.81
N SER A 212 -10.80 -7.83 -15.39
CA SER A 212 -9.50 -8.22 -14.86
C SER A 212 -8.52 -7.06 -15.04
N GLY A 213 -8.39 -6.22 -14.03
CA GLY A 213 -7.56 -5.02 -14.08
C GLY A 213 -6.42 -5.06 -13.05
N SER A 214 -5.38 -4.29 -13.32
CA SER A 214 -4.39 -3.94 -12.31
C SER A 214 -4.78 -2.61 -11.67
N HIS A 215 -4.86 -2.59 -10.35
CA HIS A 215 -5.14 -1.37 -9.61
C HIS A 215 -3.89 -0.87 -8.89
N ALA A 216 -3.61 0.43 -9.05
CA ALA A 216 -2.56 1.09 -8.32
C ALA A 216 -3.15 1.81 -7.11
N THR A 217 -2.53 1.64 -5.95
CA THR A 217 -2.88 2.35 -4.71
C THR A 217 -1.60 2.80 -4.01
N TRP A 218 -1.75 3.74 -3.10
CA TRP A 218 -0.65 4.16 -2.23
C TRP A 218 -0.70 3.40 -0.90
N ALA A 219 0.45 3.28 -0.27
CA ALA A 219 0.58 2.77 1.09
C ALA A 219 1.62 3.59 1.85
N VAL A 220 1.37 3.82 3.13
CA VAL A 220 2.30 4.50 4.04
C VAL A 220 2.47 3.64 5.28
N SER A 221 3.69 3.43 5.72
CA SER A 221 3.96 2.69 6.96
C SER A 221 4.83 3.48 7.93
N ALA A 222 4.61 3.22 9.23
CA ALA A 222 5.43 3.72 10.30
C ALA A 222 5.61 2.63 11.35
N GLY A 223 6.86 2.43 11.82
CA GLY A 223 7.15 1.33 12.73
C GLY A 223 8.45 1.46 13.49
N VAL A 224 8.71 0.42 14.27
CA VAL A 224 9.92 0.28 15.10
C VAL A 224 10.68 -0.95 14.64
N GLY A 225 11.97 -0.78 14.38
CA GLY A 225 12.90 -1.82 13.99
C GLY A 225 13.90 -2.13 15.08
N VAL A 226 14.19 -3.41 15.25
CA VAL A 226 15.19 -3.93 16.17
C VAL A 226 16.27 -4.63 15.37
N GLY A 227 17.51 -4.15 15.46
CA GLY A 227 18.67 -4.65 14.70
C GLY A 227 19.60 -5.52 15.56
N PHE A 228 20.21 -6.52 14.90
CA PHE A 228 21.09 -7.53 15.47
C PHE A 228 22.45 -7.59 14.82
#